data_38ed787ab32cd151510bcfe295413282
#
_entry.id   38ed787ab32cd151510bcfe295413282
#
_cell.length_a   1.000
_cell.length_b   1.000
_cell.length_c   1.000
_cell.angle_alpha   90.00
_cell.angle_beta   90.00
_cell.angle_gamma   90.00
#
_symmetry.space_group_name_H-M   'P 1'
#
loop_
_entity.id
_entity.type
_entity.pdbx_description
1 polymer ?
#
loop_
_entity_poly.entity_id
_entity_poly.type
_entity_poly.pdbx_seq_one_letter_code
_entity_poly.pdbx_strand_id
1 'polypeptide(L)'
;MRRWNGWGEESTVVELPDSARGFLAELVGQGARLPDASLEAALAKVPASRLEADPRYSIDPRERLLHARGQSLPDWLAMREGDFGVYPDAVAYPETAEQIRELLALADSRDLQLIPYGGGTSVAGHINPQASRRPVLTVSLERMNRLIDLDRESLVATFGPGAAGPQVESQLRALGYTLGHFPQSWELSTLGGWVASRSSGQQSLRYGRIEQLFAGGTLETFAGPLEIATFPASAAGPDLRELVLALRDASGSFPR
;
A
#
# COMPACT_ATOMS: atom_id res chain seq x y z
N MET A 1 9.86 12.98 8.00
CA MET A 1 8.49 13.02 7.46
C MET A 1 8.52 12.36 6.09
N ARG A 2 7.49 11.56 5.73
CA ARG A 2 7.44 10.91 4.41
C ARG A 2 7.49 11.95 3.29
N ARG A 3 8.32 11.68 2.28
CA ARG A 3 8.45 12.55 1.10
C ARG A 3 7.15 12.51 0.27
N TRP A 4 6.65 13.68 -0.11
CA TRP A 4 5.43 13.79 -0.90
C TRP A 4 5.66 13.61 -2.42
N ASN A 5 6.87 13.88 -2.89
CA ASN A 5 7.24 13.90 -4.31
C ASN A 5 8.27 12.82 -4.68
N GLY A 6 8.27 11.69 -4.01
CA GLY A 6 9.17 10.60 -4.33
C GLY A 6 9.32 9.58 -3.21
N TRP A 7 10.41 8.84 -3.23
CA TRP A 7 10.69 7.76 -2.28
C TRP A 7 11.35 8.26 -1.00
N GLY A 8 10.99 7.64 0.11
CA GLY A 8 11.67 7.78 1.39
C GLY A 8 11.23 8.99 2.21
N GLU A 9 12.14 9.53 2.99
CA GLU A 9 11.90 10.66 3.88
C GLU A 9 12.45 11.98 3.30
N GLU A 10 11.81 13.09 3.64
CA GLU A 10 12.22 14.44 3.18
C GLU A 10 13.64 14.79 3.61
N SER A 11 14.09 14.31 4.77
CA SER A 11 15.43 14.52 5.31
C SER A 11 16.54 13.75 4.58
N THR A 12 16.19 12.71 3.82
CA THR A 12 17.16 11.88 3.11
C THR A 12 17.34 12.41 1.69
N VAL A 13 18.46 13.08 1.45
CA VAL A 13 18.83 13.57 0.13
C VAL A 13 20.05 12.79 -0.35
N VAL A 14 19.91 12.10 -1.47
CA VAL A 14 21.02 11.39 -2.13
C VAL A 14 21.36 12.15 -3.41
N GLU A 15 22.58 12.68 -3.47
CA GLU A 15 23.07 13.31 -4.68
C GLU A 15 23.62 12.27 -5.65
N LEU A 16 23.30 12.45 -6.94
CA LEU A 16 23.83 11.59 -7.98
C LEU A 16 25.32 11.93 -8.20
N PRO A 17 26.25 10.95 -8.06
CA PRO A 17 27.67 11.19 -8.33
C PRO A 17 27.92 11.65 -9.77
N ASP A 18 28.96 12.45 -9.99
CA ASP A 18 29.32 12.96 -11.34
C ASP A 18 29.60 11.84 -12.33
N SER A 19 30.22 10.74 -11.88
CA SER A 19 30.41 9.52 -12.69
C SER A 19 29.11 8.93 -13.21
N ALA A 20 28.07 8.87 -12.36
CA ALA A 20 26.76 8.40 -12.76
C ALA A 20 26.05 9.38 -13.70
N ARG A 21 26.24 10.69 -13.52
CA ARG A 21 25.73 11.71 -14.44
C ARG A 21 26.36 11.57 -15.83
N GLY A 22 27.70 11.38 -15.90
CA GLY A 22 28.42 11.13 -17.15
C GLY A 22 27.89 9.88 -17.87
N PHE A 23 27.77 8.77 -17.14
CA PHE A 23 27.23 7.52 -17.67
C PHE A 23 25.81 7.67 -18.23
N LEU A 24 24.92 8.35 -17.49
CA LEU A 24 23.56 8.61 -17.96
C LEU A 24 23.54 9.50 -19.21
N ALA A 25 24.38 10.53 -19.27
CA ALA A 25 24.48 11.40 -20.43
C ALA A 25 24.94 10.65 -21.69
N GLU A 26 25.81 9.67 -21.55
CA GLU A 26 26.24 8.78 -22.66
C GLU A 26 25.11 7.86 -23.12
N LEU A 27 24.29 7.34 -22.20
CA LEU A 27 23.21 6.39 -22.53
C LEU A 27 21.99 7.06 -23.14
N VAL A 28 21.54 8.16 -22.56
CA VAL A 28 20.24 8.78 -22.88
C VAL A 28 20.35 10.21 -23.41
N GLY A 29 21.55 10.71 -23.58
CA GLY A 29 21.84 12.09 -24.01
C GLY A 29 21.80 13.09 -22.87
N GLN A 30 22.14 14.34 -23.21
CA GLN A 30 22.11 15.45 -22.24
C GLN A 30 20.67 15.82 -21.91
N GLY A 31 20.31 15.69 -20.63
CA GLY A 31 19.00 16.08 -20.14
C GLY A 31 18.96 17.54 -19.66
N ALA A 32 17.80 18.16 -19.72
CA ALA A 32 17.53 19.42 -19.03
C ALA A 32 17.01 19.12 -17.62
N ARG A 33 17.54 19.81 -16.60
CA ARG A 33 17.03 19.72 -15.25
C ARG A 33 15.73 20.53 -15.16
N LEU A 34 14.61 19.83 -14.97
CA LEU A 34 13.34 20.47 -14.63
C LEU A 34 13.30 20.69 -13.11
N PRO A 35 12.91 21.88 -12.63
CA PRO A 35 12.73 22.13 -11.21
C PRO A 35 11.54 21.33 -10.68
N ASP A 36 11.68 20.78 -9.48
CA ASP A 36 10.57 20.14 -8.80
C ASP A 36 9.57 21.21 -8.32
N ALA A 37 8.28 20.88 -8.36
CA ALA A 37 7.25 21.72 -7.77
C ALA A 37 7.43 21.83 -6.25
N SER A 38 7.04 22.95 -5.66
CA SER A 38 6.96 23.07 -4.22
C SER A 38 5.73 22.34 -3.67
N LEU A 39 5.79 21.91 -2.40
CA LEU A 39 4.62 21.31 -1.72
C LEU A 39 3.41 22.25 -1.73
N GLU A 40 3.64 23.54 -1.54
CA GLU A 40 2.58 24.56 -1.56
C GLU A 40 1.89 24.60 -2.94
N ALA A 41 2.66 24.62 -4.02
CA ALA A 41 2.13 24.58 -5.39
C ALA A 41 1.36 23.28 -5.69
N ALA A 42 1.82 22.15 -5.17
CA ALA A 42 1.12 20.86 -5.31
C ALA A 42 -0.18 20.84 -4.50
N LEU A 43 -0.17 21.34 -3.27
CA LEU A 43 -1.38 21.44 -2.43
C LEU A 43 -2.44 22.37 -3.02
N ALA A 44 -2.04 23.45 -3.67
CA ALA A 44 -2.95 24.36 -4.35
C ALA A 44 -3.73 23.72 -5.52
N LYS A 45 -3.22 22.59 -6.06
CA LYS A 45 -3.88 21.82 -7.12
C LYS A 45 -4.84 20.74 -6.59
N VAL A 46 -4.82 20.46 -5.29
CA VAL A 46 -5.76 19.47 -4.70
C VAL A 46 -7.16 20.08 -4.70
N PRO A 47 -8.13 19.51 -5.42
CA PRO A 47 -9.48 20.06 -5.49
C PRO A 47 -10.19 19.94 -4.13
N ALA A 48 -11.27 20.70 -3.94
CA ALA A 48 -12.15 20.49 -2.79
C ALA A 48 -12.65 19.04 -2.76
N SER A 49 -12.78 18.46 -1.55
CA SER A 49 -13.38 17.14 -1.40
C SER A 49 -14.84 17.14 -1.85
N ARG A 50 -15.28 16.08 -2.50
CA ARG A 50 -16.71 15.81 -2.77
C ARG A 50 -17.43 15.21 -1.57
N LEU A 51 -16.69 14.84 -0.53
CA LEU A 51 -17.21 14.31 0.73
C LEU A 51 -17.23 15.42 1.79
N GLU A 52 -18.27 15.43 2.60
CA GLU A 52 -18.36 16.28 3.80
C GLU A 52 -17.44 15.73 4.90
N ALA A 53 -17.14 16.56 5.90
CA ALA A 53 -16.33 16.15 7.05
C ALA A 53 -17.05 15.03 7.84
N ASP A 54 -16.31 13.99 8.19
CA ASP A 54 -16.81 12.84 8.93
C ASP A 54 -15.68 12.31 9.84
N PRO A 55 -15.94 11.92 11.09
CA PRO A 55 -14.89 11.48 12.01
C PRO A 55 -14.15 10.21 11.58
N ARG A 56 -14.69 9.43 10.63
CA ARG A 56 -14.09 8.18 10.14
C ARG A 56 -13.00 8.40 9.10
N TYR A 57 -12.87 9.60 8.53
CA TYR A 57 -11.86 9.90 7.51
C TYR A 57 -11.43 11.37 7.53
N SER A 58 -10.29 11.64 6.95
CA SER A 58 -9.75 12.99 6.75
C SER A 58 -10.01 13.47 5.32
N ILE A 59 -10.44 14.73 5.18
CA ILE A 59 -10.52 15.45 3.90
C ILE A 59 -9.38 16.45 3.73
N ASP A 60 -8.37 16.39 4.59
CA ASP A 60 -7.21 17.28 4.55
C ASP A 60 -6.47 17.16 3.20
N PRO A 61 -6.17 18.28 2.53
CA PRO A 61 -5.51 18.26 1.23
C PRO A 61 -4.14 17.57 1.23
N ARG A 62 -3.36 17.67 2.33
CA ARG A 62 -2.05 17.03 2.44
C ARG A 62 -2.18 15.51 2.53
N GLU A 63 -3.11 15.02 3.34
CA GLU A 63 -3.39 13.58 3.44
C GLU A 63 -3.82 13.00 2.09
N ARG A 64 -4.69 13.70 1.40
CA ARG A 64 -5.18 13.31 0.07
C ARG A 64 -4.07 13.32 -0.98
N LEU A 65 -3.16 14.31 -0.93
CA LEU A 65 -1.99 14.37 -1.79
C LEU A 65 -1.07 13.17 -1.57
N LEU A 66 -0.75 12.83 -0.32
CA LEU A 66 0.15 11.73 0.05
C LEU A 66 -0.38 10.35 -0.36
N HIS A 67 -1.68 10.22 -0.57
CA HIS A 67 -2.35 8.95 -0.90
C HIS A 67 -2.87 8.90 -2.36
N ALA A 68 -2.45 9.84 -3.22
CA ALA A 68 -2.95 9.92 -4.59
C ALA A 68 -2.14 9.12 -5.61
N ARG A 69 -0.90 8.76 -5.31
CA ARG A 69 0.00 8.11 -6.27
C ARG A 69 0.81 6.97 -5.65
N GLY A 70 1.17 6.02 -6.52
CA GLY A 70 2.17 5.00 -6.24
C GLY A 70 3.59 5.47 -6.53
N GLN A 71 4.44 4.55 -7.02
CA GLN A 71 5.87 4.79 -7.26
C GLN A 71 6.31 4.35 -8.67
N SER A 72 5.39 4.37 -9.65
CA SER A 72 5.75 4.16 -11.05
C SER A 72 6.49 5.38 -11.62
N LEU A 73 7.18 5.23 -12.75
CA LEU A 73 7.81 6.36 -13.41
C LEU A 73 6.82 7.50 -13.77
N PRO A 74 5.64 7.21 -14.33
CA PRO A 74 4.61 8.25 -14.51
C PRO A 74 4.17 8.93 -13.21
N ASP A 75 4.07 8.18 -12.09
CA ASP A 75 3.75 8.76 -10.79
C ASP A 75 4.85 9.72 -10.32
N TRP A 76 6.11 9.35 -10.50
CA TRP A 76 7.24 10.22 -10.13
C TRP A 76 7.27 11.51 -10.96
N LEU A 77 6.98 11.43 -12.25
CA LEU A 77 6.86 12.63 -13.08
C LEU A 77 5.73 13.54 -12.59
N ALA A 78 4.53 12.98 -12.35
CA ALA A 78 3.39 13.72 -11.81
C ALA A 78 3.70 14.38 -10.46
N MET A 79 4.36 13.65 -9.55
CA MET A 79 4.78 14.18 -8.26
C MET A 79 5.77 15.33 -8.41
N ARG A 80 6.77 15.21 -9.31
CA ARG A 80 7.78 16.25 -9.51
C ARG A 80 7.19 17.50 -10.16
N GLU A 81 6.22 17.34 -11.03
CA GLU A 81 5.44 18.44 -11.63
C GLU A 81 4.41 19.04 -10.64
N GLY A 82 4.15 18.35 -9.51
CA GLY A 82 3.17 18.74 -8.53
C GLY A 82 1.75 18.71 -9.07
N ASP A 83 1.48 17.89 -10.08
CA ASP A 83 0.16 17.71 -10.67
C ASP A 83 -0.18 16.21 -10.77
N PHE A 84 -1.02 15.76 -9.87
CA PHE A 84 -1.39 14.37 -9.77
C PHE A 84 -2.66 14.04 -10.59
N GLY A 85 -3.30 15.04 -11.18
CA GLY A 85 -4.52 14.90 -11.97
C GLY A 85 -5.74 14.47 -11.15
N VAL A 86 -5.72 13.26 -10.59
CA VAL A 86 -6.81 12.72 -9.77
C VAL A 86 -6.33 12.46 -8.34
N TYR A 87 -7.16 12.85 -7.38
CA TYR A 87 -6.89 12.71 -5.94
C TYR A 87 -8.04 11.94 -5.28
N PRO A 88 -7.78 11.21 -4.19
CA PRO A 88 -8.87 10.70 -3.37
C PRO A 88 -9.67 11.86 -2.77
N ASP A 89 -10.95 11.67 -2.50
CA ASP A 89 -11.79 12.67 -1.83
C ASP A 89 -11.52 12.69 -0.33
N ALA A 90 -11.19 11.52 0.24
CA ALA A 90 -10.83 11.40 1.64
C ALA A 90 -9.85 10.23 1.86
N VAL A 91 -9.24 10.21 3.05
CA VAL A 91 -8.36 9.14 3.53
C VAL A 91 -8.82 8.69 4.91
N ALA A 92 -9.07 7.39 5.08
CA ALA A 92 -9.40 6.77 6.35
C ALA A 92 -8.22 5.97 6.90
N TYR A 93 -8.12 5.91 8.23
CA TYR A 93 -7.05 5.21 8.96
C TYR A 93 -7.63 4.25 10.00
N PRO A 94 -8.24 3.12 9.60
CA PRO A 94 -8.77 2.16 10.54
C PRO A 94 -7.65 1.52 11.38
N GLU A 95 -7.99 1.21 12.63
CA GLU A 95 -7.13 0.53 13.59
C GLU A 95 -7.63 -0.90 13.87
N THR A 96 -8.89 -1.19 13.53
CA THR A 96 -9.54 -2.48 13.80
C THR A 96 -10.33 -2.98 12.59
N ALA A 97 -10.63 -4.27 12.57
CA ALA A 97 -11.49 -4.88 11.57
C ALA A 97 -12.94 -4.32 11.61
N GLU A 98 -13.42 -3.96 12.80
CA GLU A 98 -14.73 -3.31 12.96
C GLU A 98 -14.79 -2.00 12.19
N GLN A 99 -13.76 -1.16 12.33
CA GLN A 99 -13.69 0.11 11.61
C GLN A 99 -13.60 -0.09 10.09
N ILE A 100 -12.94 -1.15 9.62
CA ILE A 100 -12.96 -1.52 8.19
C ILE A 100 -14.39 -1.85 7.75
N ARG A 101 -15.13 -2.67 8.51
CA ARG A 101 -16.54 -3.01 8.21
C ARG A 101 -17.44 -1.77 8.20
N GLU A 102 -17.23 -0.83 9.11
CA GLU A 102 -17.94 0.46 9.11
C GLU A 102 -17.65 1.28 7.84
N LEU A 103 -16.39 1.29 7.37
CA LEU A 103 -16.01 1.96 6.12
C LEU A 103 -16.60 1.27 4.89
N LEU A 104 -16.66 -0.07 4.88
CA LEU A 104 -17.32 -0.84 3.82
C LEU A 104 -18.83 -0.51 3.76
N ALA A 105 -19.51 -0.54 4.91
CA ALA A 105 -20.93 -0.18 5.00
C ALA A 105 -21.18 1.29 4.58
N LEU A 106 -20.31 2.21 4.97
CA LEU A 106 -20.35 3.60 4.53
C LEU A 106 -20.22 3.70 3.01
N ALA A 107 -19.26 2.98 2.43
CA ALA A 107 -19.01 3.01 0.99
C ALA A 107 -20.19 2.46 0.19
N ASP A 108 -20.82 1.39 0.66
CA ASP A 108 -22.03 0.84 0.05
C ASP A 108 -23.20 1.84 0.13
N SER A 109 -23.43 2.44 1.31
CA SER A 109 -24.54 3.37 1.53
C SER A 109 -24.43 4.69 0.78
N ARG A 110 -23.21 5.16 0.50
CA ARG A 110 -22.92 6.45 -0.16
C ARG A 110 -22.36 6.29 -1.58
N ASP A 111 -22.35 5.08 -2.13
CA ASP A 111 -21.78 4.76 -3.45
C ASP A 111 -20.34 5.28 -3.61
N LEU A 112 -19.46 5.00 -2.62
CA LEU A 112 -18.06 5.38 -2.67
C LEU A 112 -17.22 4.30 -3.38
N GLN A 113 -16.16 4.72 -4.03
CA GLN A 113 -15.09 3.83 -4.48
C GLN A 113 -14.04 3.73 -3.37
N LEU A 114 -13.77 2.51 -2.88
CA LEU A 114 -12.71 2.27 -1.91
C LEU A 114 -11.41 1.88 -2.61
N ILE A 115 -10.29 2.42 -2.11
CA ILE A 115 -8.95 2.01 -2.52
C ILE A 115 -8.18 1.60 -1.26
N PRO A 116 -7.91 0.31 -1.03
CA PRO A 116 -7.04 -0.12 0.05
C PRO A 116 -5.61 0.35 -0.22
N TYR A 117 -4.95 0.86 0.82
CA TYR A 117 -3.63 1.46 0.72
C TYR A 117 -2.72 0.95 1.83
N GLY A 118 -1.58 0.39 1.48
CA GLY A 118 -0.54 -0.01 2.40
C GLY A 118 0.56 1.05 2.48
N GLY A 119 1.76 0.72 2.02
CA GLY A 119 2.89 1.66 1.99
C GLY A 119 2.95 2.60 0.78
N GLY A 120 2.01 2.52 -0.17
CA GLY A 120 2.00 3.35 -1.38
C GLY A 120 3.14 3.05 -2.35
N THR A 121 3.70 1.86 -2.31
CA THR A 121 4.90 1.47 -3.08
C THR A 121 4.58 0.81 -4.43
N SER A 122 3.31 0.80 -4.83
CA SER A 122 2.87 0.22 -6.10
C SER A 122 3.54 0.91 -7.29
N VAL A 123 4.06 0.10 -8.21
CA VAL A 123 4.59 0.56 -9.51
C VAL A 123 3.65 0.24 -10.67
N ALA A 124 2.49 -0.37 -10.39
CA ALA A 124 1.49 -0.77 -11.37
C ALA A 124 0.28 0.19 -11.44
N GLY A 125 0.25 1.22 -10.60
CA GLY A 125 -0.80 2.24 -10.59
C GLY A 125 -2.15 1.79 -9.99
N HIS A 126 -2.26 0.59 -9.43
CA HIS A 126 -3.53 0.05 -8.92
C HIS A 126 -4.06 0.76 -7.66
N ILE A 127 -3.24 1.55 -6.99
CA ILE A 127 -3.65 2.39 -5.85
C ILE A 127 -3.95 3.83 -6.25
N ASN A 128 -3.75 4.18 -7.51
CA ASN A 128 -4.01 5.53 -8.00
C ASN A 128 -5.52 5.73 -8.22
N PRO A 129 -6.13 6.77 -7.65
CA PRO A 129 -7.53 7.05 -7.92
C PRO A 129 -7.74 7.33 -9.41
N GLN A 130 -8.84 6.84 -9.94
CA GLN A 130 -9.26 7.09 -11.32
C GLN A 130 -10.35 8.14 -11.37
N ALA A 131 -10.42 8.87 -12.48
CA ALA A 131 -11.52 9.80 -12.71
C ALA A 131 -12.85 9.04 -12.68
N SER A 132 -13.72 9.37 -11.74
CA SER A 132 -14.99 8.69 -11.50
C SER A 132 -16.05 9.68 -11.02
N ARG A 133 -17.33 9.37 -11.30
CA ARG A 133 -18.46 10.09 -10.68
C ARG A 133 -18.59 9.75 -9.19
N ARG A 134 -18.18 8.55 -8.80
CA ARG A 134 -18.18 8.10 -7.41
C ARG A 134 -17.03 8.77 -6.66
N PRO A 135 -17.27 9.34 -5.47
CA PRO A 135 -16.18 9.81 -4.62
C PRO A 135 -15.25 8.66 -4.24
N VAL A 136 -13.97 8.97 -4.10
CA VAL A 136 -12.92 7.99 -3.76
C VAL A 136 -12.50 8.15 -2.31
N LEU A 137 -12.61 7.06 -1.54
CA LEU A 137 -12.10 6.94 -0.18
C LEU A 137 -10.91 6.00 -0.18
N THR A 138 -9.71 6.52 0.04
CA THR A 138 -8.53 5.69 0.29
C THR A 138 -8.51 5.22 1.73
N VAL A 139 -8.30 3.91 1.93
CA VAL A 139 -8.25 3.28 3.26
C VAL A 139 -6.81 2.89 3.55
N SER A 140 -6.10 3.73 4.31
CA SER A 140 -4.71 3.47 4.72
C SER A 140 -4.69 2.54 5.92
N LEU A 141 -4.04 1.39 5.75
CA LEU A 141 -3.96 0.34 6.78
C LEU A 141 -2.77 0.53 7.73
N GLU A 142 -2.03 1.63 7.62
CA GLU A 142 -0.77 1.85 8.35
C GLU A 142 -0.88 1.74 9.87
N ARG A 143 -2.08 1.97 10.44
CA ARG A 143 -2.32 1.85 11.88
C ARG A 143 -2.55 0.42 12.35
N MET A 144 -2.82 -0.50 11.43
CA MET A 144 -2.96 -1.93 11.70
C MET A 144 -1.60 -2.64 11.52
N ASN A 145 -0.61 -2.32 12.35
CA ASN A 145 0.80 -2.65 12.13
C ASN A 145 1.42 -3.54 13.21
N ARG A 146 0.61 -4.20 14.02
CA ARG A 146 1.09 -4.99 15.15
C ARG A 146 1.10 -6.48 14.86
N LEU A 147 2.03 -7.18 15.51
CA LEU A 147 1.95 -8.62 15.72
C LEU A 147 0.75 -8.88 16.64
N ILE A 148 -0.20 -9.68 16.18
CA ILE A 148 -1.44 -10.02 16.89
C ILE A 148 -1.23 -11.31 17.68
N ASP A 149 -0.65 -12.32 17.04
CA ASP A 149 -0.40 -13.64 17.63
C ASP A 149 0.84 -14.30 17.02
N LEU A 150 1.48 -15.20 17.79
CA LEU A 150 2.59 -16.02 17.35
C LEU A 150 2.42 -17.44 17.89
N ASP A 151 2.00 -18.35 17.03
CA ASP A 151 2.06 -19.78 17.30
C ASP A 151 3.50 -20.28 17.14
N ARG A 152 4.14 -20.58 18.27
CA ARG A 152 5.54 -21.03 18.30
C ARG A 152 5.72 -22.48 17.89
N GLU A 153 4.68 -23.30 17.96
CA GLU A 153 4.71 -24.69 17.57
C GLU A 153 4.63 -24.82 16.05
N SER A 154 3.67 -24.14 15.44
CA SER A 154 3.47 -24.14 13.99
C SER A 154 4.35 -23.12 13.25
N LEU A 155 5.04 -22.24 13.98
CA LEU A 155 5.84 -21.13 13.44
C LEU A 155 5.00 -20.18 12.55
N VAL A 156 3.78 -19.91 12.98
CA VAL A 156 2.85 -19.01 12.28
C VAL A 156 2.65 -17.72 13.08
N ALA A 157 2.87 -16.59 12.44
CA ALA A 157 2.67 -15.27 13.02
C ALA A 157 1.51 -14.54 12.33
N THR A 158 0.58 -14.01 13.11
CA THR A 158 -0.54 -13.20 12.63
C THR A 158 -0.25 -11.73 12.86
N PHE A 159 -0.30 -10.94 11.79
CA PHE A 159 -0.07 -9.51 11.80
C PHE A 159 -1.26 -8.72 11.28
N GLY A 160 -1.37 -7.47 11.71
CA GLY A 160 -2.17 -6.49 11.01
C GLY A 160 -1.61 -6.21 9.60
N PRO A 161 -2.48 -6.00 8.60
CA PRO A 161 -2.07 -5.89 7.18
C PRO A 161 -1.21 -4.66 6.86
N GLY A 162 -1.22 -3.65 7.72
CA GLY A 162 -0.45 -2.41 7.58
C GLY A 162 0.96 -2.47 8.15
N ALA A 163 1.41 -3.62 8.68
CA ALA A 163 2.77 -3.76 9.21
C ALA A 163 3.79 -3.66 8.06
N ALA A 164 4.65 -2.64 8.10
CA ALA A 164 5.75 -2.48 7.15
C ALA A 164 6.91 -3.44 7.47
N GLY A 165 7.77 -3.70 6.49
CA GLY A 165 8.88 -4.64 6.62
C GLY A 165 9.73 -4.45 7.88
N PRO A 166 10.22 -3.24 8.20
CA PRO A 166 10.94 -3.00 9.45
C PRO A 166 10.14 -3.33 10.69
N GLN A 167 8.82 -3.07 10.70
CA GLN A 167 7.94 -3.36 11.84
C GLN A 167 7.72 -4.86 12.00
N VAL A 168 7.53 -5.61 10.90
CA VAL A 168 7.41 -7.08 10.93
C VAL A 168 8.68 -7.69 11.50
N GLU A 169 9.84 -7.35 10.91
CA GLU A 169 11.11 -7.93 11.34
C GLU A 169 11.51 -7.53 12.78
N SER A 170 11.28 -6.30 13.20
CA SER A 170 11.63 -5.87 14.56
C SER A 170 10.80 -6.61 15.61
N GLN A 171 9.50 -6.79 15.39
CA GLN A 171 8.61 -7.50 16.31
C GLN A 171 8.95 -9.00 16.37
N LEU A 172 9.25 -9.63 15.23
CA LEU A 172 9.68 -11.04 15.20
C LEU A 172 11.04 -11.26 15.82
N ARG A 173 12.03 -10.39 15.53
CA ARG A 173 13.40 -10.50 16.09
C ARG A 173 13.41 -10.35 17.60
N ALA A 174 12.54 -9.51 18.17
CA ALA A 174 12.39 -9.41 19.61
C ALA A 174 11.97 -10.74 20.27
N LEU A 175 11.38 -11.66 19.50
CA LEU A 175 10.96 -12.98 19.94
C LEU A 175 11.87 -14.13 19.44
N GLY A 176 12.96 -13.78 18.71
CA GLY A 176 13.94 -14.73 18.20
C GLY A 176 13.59 -15.31 16.82
N TYR A 177 12.70 -14.66 16.06
CA TYR A 177 12.23 -15.10 14.74
C TYR A 177 12.53 -14.10 13.63
N THR A 178 12.35 -14.50 12.40
CA THR A 178 12.38 -13.68 11.18
C THR A 178 11.37 -14.23 10.18
N LEU A 179 10.73 -13.35 9.40
CA LEU A 179 9.91 -13.77 8.26
C LEU A 179 10.77 -14.07 7.04
N GLY A 180 11.85 -13.33 6.85
CA GLY A 180 12.78 -13.52 5.74
C GLY A 180 12.27 -12.98 4.39
N HIS A 181 11.19 -12.19 4.37
CA HIS A 181 10.66 -11.60 3.16
C HIS A 181 11.16 -10.14 3.02
N PHE A 182 12.07 -9.91 2.05
CA PHE A 182 12.72 -8.62 1.82
C PHE A 182 12.51 -8.14 0.38
N PRO A 183 11.31 -7.65 0.03
CA PRO A 183 11.09 -7.03 -1.28
C PRO A 183 11.91 -5.75 -1.44
N GLN A 184 12.12 -5.30 -2.68
CA GLN A 184 12.89 -4.07 -2.94
C GLN A 184 12.30 -2.85 -2.23
N SER A 185 10.98 -2.82 -2.04
CA SER A 185 10.25 -1.77 -1.32
C SER A 185 10.11 -2.02 0.19
N TRP A 186 10.91 -2.90 0.77
CA TRP A 186 10.78 -3.42 2.14
C TRP A 186 10.55 -2.36 3.21
N GLU A 187 11.23 -1.23 3.12
CA GLU A 187 11.13 -0.17 4.12
C GLU A 187 9.74 0.43 4.27
N LEU A 188 8.99 0.52 3.18
CA LEU A 188 7.69 1.19 3.12
C LEU A 188 6.53 0.25 2.82
N SER A 189 6.77 -0.85 2.10
CA SER A 189 5.71 -1.78 1.73
C SER A 189 5.22 -2.59 2.93
N THR A 190 3.94 -2.95 2.92
CA THR A 190 3.27 -3.59 4.05
C THR A 190 2.94 -5.04 3.77
N LEU A 191 2.77 -5.83 4.82
CA LEU A 191 2.46 -7.26 4.74
C LEU A 191 1.20 -7.54 3.92
N GLY A 192 0.11 -6.80 4.15
CA GLY A 192 -1.10 -6.93 3.35
C GLY A 192 -0.89 -6.57 1.88
N GLY A 193 -0.07 -5.55 1.61
CA GLY A 193 0.34 -5.20 0.25
C GLY A 193 1.16 -6.29 -0.43
N TRP A 194 2.04 -6.98 0.30
CA TRP A 194 2.81 -8.10 -0.24
C TRP A 194 1.89 -9.26 -0.66
N VAL A 195 0.94 -9.62 0.21
CA VAL A 195 -0.03 -10.68 -0.08
C VAL A 195 -0.88 -10.31 -1.30
N ALA A 196 -1.46 -9.11 -1.32
CA ALA A 196 -2.32 -8.65 -2.41
C ALA A 196 -1.61 -8.56 -3.78
N SER A 197 -0.29 -8.28 -3.79
CA SER A 197 0.49 -8.09 -5.03
C SER A 197 1.38 -9.28 -5.39
N ARG A 198 1.34 -10.39 -4.66
CA ARG A 198 2.24 -11.57 -4.82
C ARG A 198 3.71 -11.16 -4.84
N SER A 199 4.10 -10.40 -3.84
CA SER A 199 5.43 -9.84 -3.72
C SER A 199 6.52 -10.91 -3.69
N SER A 200 7.65 -10.61 -4.31
CA SER A 200 8.89 -11.39 -4.23
C SER A 200 9.99 -10.51 -3.63
N GLY A 201 10.92 -11.13 -2.91
CA GLY A 201 12.02 -10.45 -2.27
C GLY A 201 13.39 -10.98 -2.69
N GLN A 202 14.44 -10.25 -2.35
CA GLN A 202 15.82 -10.63 -2.70
C GLN A 202 16.27 -11.95 -2.06
N GLN A 203 15.64 -12.35 -0.95
CA GLN A 203 15.93 -13.61 -0.26
C GLN A 203 14.89 -14.70 -0.51
N SER A 204 14.01 -14.52 -1.48
CA SER A 204 12.94 -15.48 -1.79
C SER A 204 13.45 -16.83 -2.28
N LEU A 205 14.67 -16.88 -2.81
CA LEU A 205 15.31 -18.16 -3.16
C LEU A 205 15.50 -19.06 -1.92
N ARG A 206 15.78 -18.46 -0.76
CA ARG A 206 15.97 -19.19 0.51
C ARG A 206 14.65 -19.35 1.28
N TYR A 207 13.91 -18.27 1.47
CA TYR A 207 12.76 -18.24 2.38
C TYR A 207 11.42 -18.47 1.69
N GLY A 208 11.39 -18.40 0.37
CA GLY A 208 10.17 -18.45 -0.41
C GLY A 208 9.65 -17.07 -0.79
N ARG A 209 8.67 -17.06 -1.69
CA ARG A 209 7.90 -15.89 -2.07
C ARG A 209 6.71 -15.74 -1.10
N ILE A 210 6.05 -14.58 -1.13
CA ILE A 210 4.96 -14.33 -0.18
C ILE A 210 3.82 -15.36 -0.27
N GLU A 211 3.50 -15.84 -1.46
CA GLU A 211 2.48 -16.89 -1.64
C GLU A 211 2.84 -18.23 -0.96
N GLN A 212 4.10 -18.49 -0.74
CA GLN A 212 4.61 -19.68 -0.02
C GLN A 212 4.64 -19.44 1.50
N LEU A 213 4.79 -18.18 1.92
CA LEU A 213 4.84 -17.76 3.32
C LEU A 213 3.45 -17.46 3.89
N PHE A 214 2.49 -17.11 3.03
CA PHE A 214 1.14 -16.77 3.44
C PHE A 214 0.37 -18.05 3.83
N ALA A 215 0.12 -18.20 5.12
CA ALA A 215 -0.58 -19.36 5.66
C ALA A 215 -2.12 -19.23 5.61
N GLY A 216 -2.63 -18.02 5.77
CA GLY A 216 -4.06 -17.72 5.81
C GLY A 216 -4.33 -16.35 6.40
N GLY A 217 -5.59 -16.03 6.67
CA GLY A 217 -5.98 -14.75 7.24
C GLY A 217 -7.46 -14.44 7.04
N THR A 218 -7.87 -13.25 7.46
CA THR A 218 -9.24 -12.74 7.28
C THR A 218 -9.24 -11.62 6.26
N LEU A 219 -10.11 -11.72 5.25
CA LEU A 219 -10.39 -10.68 4.27
C LEU A 219 -11.74 -10.03 4.59
N GLU A 220 -11.76 -8.74 4.92
CA GLU A 220 -12.99 -7.99 5.06
C GLU A 220 -13.60 -7.65 3.70
N THR A 221 -14.86 -8.02 3.48
CA THR A 221 -15.58 -7.79 2.22
C THR A 221 -16.94 -7.14 2.45
N PHE A 222 -17.57 -6.63 1.39
CA PHE A 222 -18.95 -6.11 1.45
C PHE A 222 -19.98 -7.15 1.86
N ALA A 223 -19.69 -8.44 1.64
CA ALA A 223 -20.54 -9.55 2.06
C ALA A 223 -20.25 -10.05 3.49
N GLY A 224 -19.26 -9.45 4.16
CA GLY A 224 -18.77 -9.87 5.48
C GLY A 224 -17.35 -10.43 5.43
N PRO A 225 -16.80 -10.86 6.56
CA PRO A 225 -15.47 -11.42 6.63
C PRO A 225 -15.37 -12.77 5.91
N LEU A 226 -14.33 -12.94 5.12
CA LEU A 226 -13.96 -14.21 4.51
C LEU A 226 -12.73 -14.76 5.26
N GLU A 227 -12.97 -15.85 6.00
CA GLU A 227 -11.89 -16.58 6.69
C GLU A 227 -11.15 -17.50 5.72
N ILE A 228 -9.84 -17.33 5.64
CA ILE A 228 -8.94 -18.19 4.87
C ILE A 228 -8.15 -19.01 5.86
N ALA A 229 -8.67 -20.19 6.14
CA ALA A 229 -8.06 -21.09 7.11
C ALA A 229 -6.73 -21.67 6.59
N THR A 230 -5.82 -21.87 7.52
CA THR A 230 -4.56 -22.56 7.26
C THR A 230 -4.77 -24.07 7.31
N PHE A 231 -4.68 -24.73 6.17
CA PHE A 231 -4.71 -26.21 6.06
C PHE A 231 -3.45 -26.72 5.38
N PRO A 232 -2.33 -26.87 6.12
CA PRO A 232 -1.08 -27.35 5.54
C PRO A 232 -1.28 -28.76 4.94
N ALA A 233 -0.84 -28.93 3.70
CA ALA A 233 -0.90 -30.20 2.97
C ALA A 233 -2.29 -30.88 2.97
N SER A 234 -3.37 -30.10 3.04
CA SER A 234 -4.74 -30.62 3.01
C SER A 234 -5.27 -30.73 1.58
N ALA A 235 -6.04 -31.79 1.31
CA ALA A 235 -6.82 -31.97 0.09
C ALA A 235 -8.32 -31.66 0.32
N ALA A 236 -8.68 -30.92 1.37
CA ALA A 236 -10.06 -30.68 1.81
C ALA A 236 -10.75 -29.53 1.03
N GLY A 237 -10.53 -29.38 -0.24
CA GLY A 237 -11.18 -28.38 -1.10
C GLY A 237 -10.20 -27.45 -1.81
N PRO A 238 -10.70 -26.38 -2.47
CA PRO A 238 -9.84 -25.43 -3.16
C PRO A 238 -8.99 -24.62 -2.18
N ASP A 239 -7.77 -24.29 -2.55
CA ASP A 239 -6.92 -23.41 -1.78
C ASP A 239 -7.39 -21.94 -1.92
N LEU A 240 -8.14 -21.46 -0.94
CA LEU A 240 -8.68 -20.10 -0.94
C LEU A 240 -7.59 -19.02 -0.80
N ARG A 241 -6.36 -19.38 -0.39
CA ARG A 241 -5.23 -18.45 -0.38
C ARG A 241 -4.96 -17.90 -1.78
N GLU A 242 -5.09 -18.76 -2.80
CA GLU A 242 -4.92 -18.36 -4.20
C GLU A 242 -5.94 -17.31 -4.65
N LEU A 243 -7.15 -17.31 -4.10
CA LEU A 243 -8.15 -16.27 -4.36
C LEU A 243 -7.69 -14.90 -3.87
N VAL A 244 -7.19 -14.80 -2.64
CA VAL A 244 -6.69 -13.55 -2.06
C VAL A 244 -5.44 -13.06 -2.78
N LEU A 245 -4.51 -13.95 -3.06
CA LEU A 245 -3.27 -13.67 -3.79
C LEU A 245 -3.52 -13.26 -5.25
N ALA A 246 -4.65 -13.62 -5.82
CA ALA A 246 -5.02 -13.29 -7.20
C ALA A 246 -5.82 -11.99 -7.34
N LEU A 247 -6.30 -11.41 -6.25
CA LEU A 247 -7.05 -10.15 -6.26
C LEU A 247 -6.11 -8.98 -6.60
N ARG A 248 -5.73 -8.93 -7.87
CA ARG A 248 -4.89 -7.86 -8.44
C ARG A 248 -5.66 -6.56 -8.60
N ASP A 249 -6.98 -6.62 -8.53
CA ASP A 249 -7.82 -5.47 -8.76
C ASP A 249 -8.15 -4.80 -7.44
N ALA A 250 -7.36 -3.80 -7.09
CA ALA A 250 -7.63 -2.91 -5.97
C ALA A 250 -8.91 -2.08 -6.16
N SER A 251 -9.62 -2.27 -7.27
CA SER A 251 -10.89 -1.58 -7.55
C SER A 251 -12.05 -2.07 -6.67
N GLY A 252 -11.83 -3.11 -5.86
CA GLY A 252 -12.82 -3.55 -4.85
C GLY A 252 -14.17 -3.99 -5.41
N SER A 253 -14.29 -4.12 -6.72
CA SER A 253 -15.49 -4.63 -7.34
C SER A 253 -15.41 -6.14 -7.48
N PHE A 254 -15.82 -6.87 -6.43
CA PHE A 254 -16.41 -8.16 -6.70
C PHE A 254 -17.64 -7.93 -7.58
N PRO A 255 -17.82 -8.68 -8.69
CA PRO A 255 -19.08 -8.66 -9.39
C PRO A 255 -20.19 -9.02 -8.41
N ARG A 256 -21.25 -8.20 -8.40
CA ARG A 256 -22.46 -8.46 -7.62
C ARG A 256 -23.10 -9.77 -8.05
#